data_558fcb9459e12734731d8dbbb2b35075
#
_entry.id   558fcb9459e12734731d8dbbb2b35075
#
_cell.length_a   1.000
_cell.length_b   1.000
_cell.length_c   1.000
_cell.angle_alpha   90.00
_cell.angle_beta   90.00
_cell.angle_gamma   90.00
#
_symmetry.space_group_name_H-M   'P 1'
#
loop_
_entity.id
_entity.type
_entity.pdbx_description
1 polymer ?
#
loop_
_entity_poly.entity_id
_entity_poly.type
_entity_poly.pdbx_seq_one_letter_code
_entity_poly.pdbx_strand_id
1 'polypeptide(L)'
;NGQESLQEGFEVVNTSTSSFDETWQPVWGENKDIRNHYNELLVELKQTSTGRFMNLRFRVYDDGIGFRYEFPQQRNLVYFVVREEHSQFAMSGDHTAWWIPGDYDTQEYDYTESKLSEIRGLLQGAVSGNASQTVFSPTGVQTSLQMKTAEGLYINLHEAALVDYSCMHLNLDDKNLIFESWLTPDAVGN
;
A
#
# COMPACT_ATOMS: atom_id res chain seq x y z
N ASN A 1 -13.72 -9.11 19.86
CA ASN A 1 -15.09 -9.57 19.86
C ASN A 1 -15.41 -10.71 18.87
N GLY A 2 -14.47 -11.60 18.53
CA GLY A 2 -14.80 -12.90 17.93
C GLY A 2 -15.34 -12.87 16.48
N GLN A 3 -15.20 -11.79 15.76
CA GLN A 3 -15.49 -11.79 14.32
C GLN A 3 -14.34 -12.44 13.56
N GLU A 4 -14.69 -13.32 12.63
CA GLU A 4 -13.72 -13.98 11.75
C GLU A 4 -13.00 -12.97 10.86
N SER A 5 -11.70 -13.18 10.66
CA SER A 5 -10.86 -12.35 9.81
C SER A 5 -11.36 -12.32 8.35
N LEU A 6 -11.05 -11.26 7.63
CA LEU A 6 -11.29 -11.14 6.18
C LEU A 6 -10.00 -11.45 5.37
N GLN A 7 -9.14 -12.33 5.87
CA GLN A 7 -7.87 -12.68 5.22
C GLN A 7 -7.95 -13.94 4.36
N GLU A 8 -8.90 -14.83 4.62
CA GLU A 8 -8.96 -16.14 3.97
C GLU A 8 -10.39 -16.64 3.75
N GLY A 9 -10.51 -17.77 3.07
CA GLY A 9 -11.77 -18.46 2.87
C GLY A 9 -12.70 -17.79 1.84
N PHE A 10 -12.13 -17.06 0.89
CA PHE A 10 -12.89 -16.41 -0.17
C PHE A 10 -12.98 -17.26 -1.43
N GLU A 11 -14.14 -17.20 -2.08
CA GLU A 11 -14.36 -17.65 -3.45
C GLU A 11 -14.70 -16.46 -4.34
N VAL A 12 -14.27 -16.53 -5.60
CA VAL A 12 -14.66 -15.56 -6.62
C VAL A 12 -16.09 -15.90 -7.05
N VAL A 13 -17.01 -14.97 -6.82
CA VAL A 13 -18.42 -15.15 -7.21
C VAL A 13 -18.75 -14.47 -8.52
N ASN A 14 -18.03 -13.41 -8.87
CA ASN A 14 -18.19 -12.72 -10.14
C ASN A 14 -16.93 -11.94 -10.51
N THR A 15 -16.77 -11.67 -11.81
CA THR A 15 -15.76 -10.74 -12.33
C THR A 15 -16.36 -9.88 -13.43
N SER A 16 -15.99 -8.62 -13.48
CA SER A 16 -16.35 -7.72 -14.58
C SER A 16 -15.19 -6.84 -14.99
N THR A 17 -15.14 -6.47 -16.27
CA THR A 17 -14.13 -5.59 -16.81
C THR A 17 -14.79 -4.37 -17.43
N SER A 18 -14.11 -3.23 -17.35
CA SER A 18 -14.49 -1.99 -18.02
C SER A 18 -13.26 -1.21 -18.44
N SER A 19 -13.45 -0.16 -19.23
CA SER A 19 -12.41 0.81 -19.56
C SER A 19 -12.93 2.23 -19.35
N PHE A 20 -12.03 3.14 -19.06
CA PHE A 20 -12.34 4.53 -18.83
C PHE A 20 -11.32 5.42 -19.55
N ASP A 21 -11.76 6.51 -20.16
CA ASP A 21 -10.90 7.48 -20.82
C ASP A 21 -11.52 8.87 -20.72
N GLU A 22 -10.92 9.72 -19.92
CA GLU A 22 -11.35 11.11 -19.72
C GLU A 22 -10.14 12.00 -19.55
N THR A 23 -10.22 13.21 -20.05
CA THR A 23 -9.23 14.26 -19.77
C THR A 23 -9.86 15.34 -18.92
N TRP A 24 -9.21 15.67 -17.81
CA TRP A 24 -9.63 16.71 -16.89
C TRP A 24 -8.55 17.76 -16.69
N GLN A 25 -8.94 18.93 -16.20
CA GLN A 25 -8.02 20.03 -15.94
C GLN A 25 -7.99 20.33 -14.45
N PRO A 26 -6.81 20.21 -13.79
CA PRO A 26 -6.65 20.64 -12.42
C PRO A 26 -6.74 22.16 -12.31
N VAL A 27 -7.12 22.66 -11.14
CA VAL A 27 -7.18 24.10 -10.87
C VAL A 27 -5.79 24.74 -10.95
N TRP A 28 -4.75 23.99 -10.58
CA TRP A 28 -3.34 24.38 -10.61
C TRP A 28 -2.48 23.11 -10.69
N GLY A 29 -1.22 23.22 -11.11
CA GLY A 29 -0.30 22.12 -11.29
C GLY A 29 0.59 22.31 -12.52
N GLU A 30 1.51 21.38 -12.74
CA GLU A 30 2.45 21.43 -13.85
C GLU A 30 1.79 21.13 -15.20
N ASN A 31 0.79 20.25 -15.20
CA ASN A 31 0.08 19.84 -16.41
C ASN A 31 -1.31 20.46 -16.45
N LYS A 32 -1.64 21.09 -17.58
CA LYS A 32 -2.95 21.67 -17.82
C LYS A 32 -4.02 20.60 -18.04
N ASP A 33 -3.67 19.55 -18.77
CA ASP A 33 -4.56 18.46 -19.14
C ASP A 33 -4.00 17.15 -18.58
N ILE A 34 -4.81 16.45 -17.81
CA ILE A 34 -4.47 15.13 -17.24
C ILE A 34 -5.43 14.11 -17.82
N ARG A 35 -4.91 13.17 -18.59
CA ARG A 35 -5.69 12.05 -19.10
C ARG A 35 -5.79 10.96 -18.05
N ASN A 36 -7.00 10.57 -17.71
CA ASN A 36 -7.30 9.42 -16.85
C ASN A 36 -7.82 8.28 -17.75
N HIS A 37 -6.90 7.40 -18.15
CA HIS A 37 -7.19 6.29 -19.05
C HIS A 37 -6.71 4.98 -18.42
N TYR A 38 -7.64 4.04 -18.21
CA TYR A 38 -7.33 2.75 -17.61
C TYR A 38 -8.28 1.65 -18.08
N ASN A 39 -7.81 0.41 -17.93
CA ASN A 39 -8.66 -0.77 -17.91
C ASN A 39 -8.91 -1.18 -16.46
N GLU A 40 -10.15 -1.55 -16.16
CA GLU A 40 -10.56 -1.93 -14.80
C GLU A 40 -11.00 -3.38 -14.74
N LEU A 41 -10.60 -4.09 -13.68
CA LEU A 41 -11.11 -5.39 -13.30
C LEU A 41 -11.73 -5.28 -11.91
N LEU A 42 -13.00 -5.64 -11.77
CA LEU A 42 -13.66 -5.85 -10.50
C LEU A 42 -13.78 -7.35 -10.25
N VAL A 43 -13.30 -7.79 -9.08
CA VAL A 43 -13.43 -9.15 -8.59
C VAL A 43 -14.32 -9.12 -7.35
N GLU A 44 -15.48 -9.77 -7.42
CA GLU A 44 -16.41 -9.89 -6.30
C GLU A 44 -16.13 -11.20 -5.57
N LEU A 45 -15.84 -11.09 -4.29
CA LEU A 45 -15.45 -12.20 -3.43
C LEU A 45 -16.54 -12.43 -2.36
N LYS A 46 -16.74 -13.69 -2.02
CA LYS A 46 -17.59 -14.09 -0.90
C LYS A 46 -16.81 -15.00 0.04
N GLN A 47 -16.74 -14.64 1.31
CA GLN A 47 -16.19 -15.51 2.34
C GLN A 47 -17.14 -16.67 2.64
N THR A 48 -16.68 -17.90 2.48
CA THR A 48 -17.52 -19.10 2.54
C THR A 48 -18.08 -19.36 3.94
N SER A 49 -17.29 -19.09 4.97
CA SER A 49 -17.65 -19.32 6.38
C SER A 49 -18.68 -18.32 6.91
N THR A 50 -18.57 -17.04 6.53
CA THR A 50 -19.41 -15.96 7.09
C THR A 50 -20.46 -15.44 6.11
N GLY A 51 -20.32 -15.75 4.83
CA GLY A 51 -21.15 -15.20 3.76
C GLY A 51 -20.92 -13.70 3.50
N ARG A 52 -19.84 -13.10 4.03
CA ARG A 52 -19.48 -11.70 3.80
C ARG A 52 -18.93 -11.50 2.40
N PHE A 53 -19.22 -10.35 1.83
CA PHE A 53 -18.69 -9.93 0.54
C PHE A 53 -17.56 -8.92 0.74
N MET A 54 -16.57 -9.01 -0.13
CA MET A 54 -15.50 -8.06 -0.31
C MET A 54 -15.16 -8.00 -1.80
N ASN A 55 -14.86 -6.82 -2.31
CA ASN A 55 -14.44 -6.68 -3.71
C ASN A 55 -12.97 -6.25 -3.76
N LEU A 56 -12.29 -6.72 -4.80
CA LEU A 56 -11.00 -6.22 -5.22
C LEU A 56 -11.19 -5.49 -6.55
N ARG A 57 -10.82 -4.22 -6.57
CA ARG A 57 -10.84 -3.40 -7.78
C ARG A 57 -9.42 -3.10 -8.21
N PHE A 58 -9.10 -3.45 -9.43
CA PHE A 58 -7.81 -3.18 -10.06
C PHE A 58 -8.01 -2.19 -11.21
N ARG A 59 -7.09 -1.23 -11.33
CA ARG A 59 -6.98 -0.34 -12.49
C ARG A 59 -5.58 -0.42 -13.05
N VAL A 60 -5.49 -0.67 -14.34
CA VAL A 60 -4.24 -0.81 -15.07
C VAL A 60 -4.13 0.36 -16.03
N TYR A 61 -3.10 1.16 -15.84
CA TYR A 61 -2.71 2.30 -16.66
C TYR A 61 -1.51 1.92 -17.53
N ASP A 62 -1.13 2.78 -18.46
CA ASP A 62 0.06 2.58 -19.30
C ASP A 62 1.36 2.61 -18.48
N ASP A 63 1.35 3.28 -17.32
CA ASP A 63 2.50 3.54 -16.45
C ASP A 63 2.35 2.95 -15.03
N GLY A 64 1.30 2.22 -14.75
CA GLY A 64 1.11 1.66 -13.41
C GLY A 64 -0.14 0.85 -13.20
N ILE A 65 -0.23 0.30 -12.00
CA ILE A 65 -1.40 -0.44 -11.54
C ILE A 65 -1.80 0.06 -10.14
N GLY A 66 -3.09 0.30 -9.96
CA GLY A 66 -3.67 0.56 -8.65
C GLY A 66 -4.66 -0.52 -8.27
N PHE A 67 -4.81 -0.79 -6.98
CA PHE A 67 -5.87 -1.65 -6.47
C PHE A 67 -6.42 -1.09 -5.16
N ARG A 68 -7.63 -1.54 -4.81
CA ARG A 68 -8.22 -1.27 -3.50
C ARG A 68 -9.17 -2.38 -3.08
N TYR A 69 -9.36 -2.49 -1.78
CA TYR A 69 -10.42 -3.28 -1.16
C TYR A 69 -11.71 -2.45 -1.12
N GLU A 70 -12.83 -3.07 -1.42
CA GLU A 70 -14.16 -2.45 -1.29
C GLU A 70 -15.07 -3.37 -0.45
N PHE A 71 -15.77 -2.77 0.50
CA PHE A 71 -16.72 -3.48 1.35
C PHE A 71 -18.14 -3.06 0.96
N PRO A 72 -18.84 -3.84 0.12
CA PRO A 72 -20.19 -3.51 -0.29
C PRO A 72 -21.13 -3.51 0.92
N GLN A 73 -22.16 -2.66 0.89
CA GLN A 73 -23.14 -2.58 1.95
C GLN A 73 -23.83 -3.94 2.14
N GLN A 74 -23.78 -4.49 3.33
CA GLN A 74 -24.30 -5.80 3.67
C GLN A 74 -24.72 -5.90 5.15
N ARG A 75 -25.65 -6.80 5.47
CA ARG A 75 -26.22 -6.89 6.82
C ARG A 75 -25.25 -7.41 7.88
N ASN A 76 -24.30 -8.26 7.49
CA ASN A 76 -23.34 -8.93 8.37
C ASN A 76 -21.97 -8.23 8.44
N LEU A 77 -21.85 -7.02 7.84
CA LEU A 77 -20.66 -6.17 7.92
C LEU A 77 -21.09 -4.69 7.77
N VAL A 78 -21.77 -4.14 8.78
CA VAL A 78 -22.26 -2.75 8.75
C VAL A 78 -21.24 -1.78 9.34
N TYR A 79 -20.68 -2.14 10.51
CA TYR A 79 -19.63 -1.40 11.18
C TYR A 79 -18.51 -2.37 11.52
N PHE A 80 -17.29 -1.98 11.20
CA PHE A 80 -16.11 -2.78 11.52
C PHE A 80 -14.90 -1.86 11.73
N VAL A 81 -13.91 -2.37 12.42
CA VAL A 81 -12.62 -1.72 12.62
C VAL A 81 -11.58 -2.54 11.86
N VAL A 82 -10.84 -1.91 10.96
CA VAL A 82 -9.65 -2.51 10.36
C VAL A 82 -8.54 -2.41 11.40
N ARG A 83 -8.05 -3.54 11.86
CA ARG A 83 -6.94 -3.60 12.83
C ARG A 83 -5.59 -3.68 12.14
N GLU A 84 -5.53 -4.46 11.08
CA GLU A 84 -4.33 -4.76 10.32
C GLU A 84 -4.70 -4.96 8.86
N GLU A 85 -3.80 -4.62 7.99
CA GLU A 85 -3.84 -4.94 6.57
C GLU A 85 -2.54 -5.66 6.22
N HIS A 86 -2.64 -6.81 5.55
CA HIS A 86 -1.52 -7.66 5.19
C HIS A 86 -1.31 -7.72 3.67
N SER A 87 -1.49 -6.59 2.98
CA SER A 87 -1.14 -6.49 1.57
C SER A 87 0.36 -6.67 1.38
N GLN A 88 0.74 -7.58 0.49
CA GLN A 88 2.13 -7.93 0.26
C GLN A 88 2.57 -7.56 -1.15
N PHE A 89 3.80 -7.05 -1.24
CA PHE A 89 4.45 -6.66 -2.48
C PHE A 89 5.76 -7.45 -2.59
N ALA A 90 5.74 -8.54 -3.35
CA ALA A 90 6.91 -9.39 -3.56
C ALA A 90 7.78 -8.79 -4.66
N MET A 91 9.02 -8.46 -4.33
CA MET A 91 9.99 -7.92 -5.27
C MET A 91 10.68 -9.04 -6.04
N SER A 92 10.89 -8.83 -7.34
CA SER A 92 11.53 -9.81 -8.22
C SER A 92 13.04 -9.92 -8.04
N GLY A 93 13.64 -9.06 -7.21
CA GLY A 93 15.07 -9.05 -6.94
C GLY A 93 15.48 -8.03 -5.88
N ASP A 94 16.74 -8.05 -5.53
CA ASP A 94 17.35 -7.10 -4.59
C ASP A 94 17.60 -5.75 -5.27
N HIS A 95 16.53 -4.96 -5.39
CA HIS A 95 16.51 -3.69 -6.09
C HIS A 95 17.29 -2.62 -5.34
N THR A 96 17.79 -1.61 -6.05
CA THR A 96 18.24 -0.37 -5.43
C THR A 96 17.01 0.44 -5.03
N ALA A 97 16.94 0.89 -3.79
CA ALA A 97 15.85 1.67 -3.24
C ALA A 97 16.32 3.01 -2.68
N TRP A 98 15.48 4.03 -2.78
CA TRP A 98 15.59 5.30 -2.06
C TRP A 98 14.50 5.32 -1.02
N TRP A 99 14.88 5.29 0.25
CA TRP A 99 13.98 5.07 1.36
C TRP A 99 14.32 5.96 2.57
N ILE A 100 13.33 6.16 3.42
CA ILE A 100 13.47 6.74 4.75
C ILE A 100 12.92 5.77 5.80
N PRO A 101 13.41 5.83 7.07
CA PRO A 101 12.89 4.99 8.15
C PRO A 101 11.39 5.06 8.30
N GLY A 102 10.76 3.93 8.55
CA GLY A 102 9.34 3.84 8.86
C GLY A 102 9.05 4.39 10.25
N ASP A 103 8.47 5.58 10.31
CA ASP A 103 8.19 6.31 11.54
C ASP A 103 6.75 6.84 11.51
N TYR A 104 6.04 6.72 12.64
CA TYR A 104 4.65 7.15 12.72
C TYR A 104 4.47 8.66 12.87
N ASP A 105 5.48 9.36 13.37
CA ASP A 105 5.36 10.75 13.77
C ASP A 105 6.01 11.74 12.80
N THR A 106 6.91 11.27 11.92
CA THR A 106 7.64 12.17 11.01
C THR A 106 8.01 11.50 9.68
N GLN A 107 8.12 12.34 8.65
CA GLN A 107 8.69 12.00 7.32
C GLN A 107 9.93 12.85 7.00
N GLU A 108 10.51 13.51 8.01
CA GLU A 108 11.59 14.49 7.83
C GLU A 108 12.99 13.86 7.96
N TYR A 109 13.16 12.67 7.40
CA TYR A 109 14.45 12.00 7.30
C TYR A 109 15.09 12.25 5.93
N ASP A 110 16.42 12.26 5.88
CA ASP A 110 17.14 12.20 4.61
C ASP A 110 16.97 10.84 3.94
N TYR A 111 16.82 10.85 2.61
CA TYR A 111 16.73 9.60 1.85
C TYR A 111 18.07 8.85 1.87
N THR A 112 17.96 7.57 2.14
CA THR A 112 19.09 6.63 2.03
C THR A 112 18.94 5.82 0.74
N GLU A 113 20.01 5.73 -0.04
CA GLU A 113 20.10 4.83 -1.20
C GLU A 113 20.83 3.56 -0.81
N SER A 114 20.19 2.39 -1.02
CA SER A 114 20.81 1.09 -0.77
C SER A 114 20.10 -0.04 -1.53
N LYS A 115 20.64 -1.25 -1.44
CA LYS A 115 19.89 -2.48 -1.76
C LYS A 115 18.81 -2.74 -0.71
N LEU A 116 17.74 -3.44 -1.10
CA LEU A 116 16.70 -3.84 -0.16
C LEU A 116 17.25 -4.70 0.99
N SER A 117 18.17 -5.62 0.69
CA SER A 117 18.83 -6.48 1.67
C SER A 117 19.70 -5.72 2.69
N GLU A 118 20.11 -4.48 2.39
CA GLU A 118 20.96 -3.66 3.25
C GLU A 118 20.17 -2.77 4.23
N ILE A 119 18.86 -2.59 4.02
CA ILE A 119 18.01 -1.69 4.82
C ILE A 119 18.17 -1.96 6.32
N ARG A 120 18.08 -3.22 6.75
CA ARG A 120 18.23 -3.59 8.18
C ARG A 120 19.53 -3.09 8.79
N GLY A 121 20.62 -3.20 8.07
CA GLY A 121 21.95 -2.78 8.55
C GLY A 121 22.15 -1.27 8.60
N LEU A 122 21.42 -0.54 7.76
CA LEU A 122 21.58 0.91 7.59
C LEU A 122 20.55 1.73 8.39
N LEU A 123 19.38 1.13 8.72
CA LEU A 123 18.24 1.86 9.25
C LEU A 123 18.56 2.66 10.52
N GLN A 124 19.29 2.09 11.46
CA GLN A 124 19.63 2.80 12.70
C GLN A 124 20.49 4.06 12.43
N GLY A 125 21.36 4.02 11.43
CA GLY A 125 22.18 5.17 11.01
C GLY A 125 21.40 6.21 10.24
N ALA A 126 20.27 5.83 9.63
CA ALA A 126 19.39 6.73 8.88
C ALA A 126 18.41 7.49 9.78
N VAL A 127 18.23 7.06 11.03
CA VAL A 127 17.38 7.76 12.01
C VAL A 127 18.11 9.00 12.51
N SER A 128 17.62 10.18 12.17
CA SER A 128 18.16 11.46 12.63
C SER A 128 17.43 11.96 13.88
N GLY A 129 18.13 12.76 14.72
CA GLY A 129 17.59 13.27 15.99
C GLY A 129 16.65 14.47 15.87
N ASN A 130 16.03 14.72 14.74
CA ASN A 130 15.35 15.97 14.44
C ASN A 130 13.92 16.07 14.96
N ALA A 131 13.27 14.94 15.22
CA ALA A 131 11.85 14.90 15.54
C ALA A 131 11.54 13.81 16.56
N SER A 132 10.29 13.70 16.95
CA SER A 132 9.77 12.52 17.61
C SER A 132 10.12 11.28 16.76
N GLN A 133 10.63 10.25 17.41
CA GLN A 133 11.15 9.06 16.74
C GLN A 133 10.35 7.85 17.19
N THR A 134 9.41 7.44 16.36
CA THR A 134 8.60 6.24 16.59
C THR A 134 8.82 5.24 15.45
N VAL A 135 10.09 4.85 15.26
CA VAL A 135 10.46 3.83 14.27
C VAL A 135 9.92 2.47 14.71
N PHE A 136 9.06 1.89 13.90
CA PHE A 136 8.29 0.71 14.29
C PHE A 136 9.00 -0.62 14.03
N SER A 137 9.99 -0.67 13.15
CA SER A 137 10.65 -1.91 12.73
C SER A 137 12.08 -1.65 12.24
N PRO A 138 13.01 -2.61 12.42
CA PRO A 138 14.37 -2.51 11.87
C PRO A 138 14.45 -2.64 10.35
N THR A 139 13.34 -2.93 9.68
CA THR A 139 13.20 -3.01 8.21
C THR A 139 12.01 -2.23 7.70
N GLY A 140 11.42 -1.38 8.56
CA GLY A 140 10.30 -0.54 8.22
C GLY A 140 10.73 0.68 7.41
N VAL A 141 10.03 0.95 6.32
CA VAL A 141 10.23 2.12 5.47
C VAL A 141 8.91 2.84 5.22
N GLN A 142 8.98 4.10 4.83
CA GLN A 142 7.81 4.88 4.49
C GLN A 142 7.44 4.74 3.00
N THR A 143 6.20 5.02 2.69
CA THR A 143 5.72 5.34 1.34
C THR A 143 5.87 6.87 1.13
N SER A 144 6.15 7.35 -0.07
CA SER A 144 6.40 6.63 -1.32
C SER A 144 7.78 5.97 -1.33
N LEU A 145 7.83 4.70 -1.66
CA LEU A 145 9.09 3.97 -1.78
C LEU A 145 9.47 3.88 -3.26
N GLN A 146 10.58 4.52 -3.62
CA GLN A 146 11.14 4.47 -4.96
C GLN A 146 12.20 3.38 -5.08
N MET A 147 12.11 2.57 -6.12
CA MET A 147 13.08 1.51 -6.40
C MET A 147 13.52 1.50 -7.87
N LYS A 148 14.68 0.90 -8.14
CA LYS A 148 15.18 0.65 -9.49
C LYS A 148 15.66 -0.78 -9.63
N THR A 149 15.14 -1.49 -10.63
CA THR A 149 15.55 -2.86 -10.95
C THR A 149 16.93 -2.87 -11.63
N ALA A 150 17.53 -4.06 -11.73
CA ALA A 150 18.81 -4.24 -12.44
C ALA A 150 18.69 -3.88 -13.93
N GLU A 151 17.52 -4.10 -14.53
CA GLU A 151 17.22 -3.79 -15.93
C GLU A 151 16.92 -2.30 -16.17
N GLY A 152 16.85 -1.50 -15.08
CA GLY A 152 16.64 -0.06 -15.17
C GLY A 152 15.18 0.40 -15.10
N LEU A 153 14.23 -0.52 -14.82
CA LEU A 153 12.85 -0.15 -14.55
C LEU A 153 12.74 0.53 -13.17
N TYR A 154 12.04 1.66 -13.12
CA TYR A 154 11.70 2.32 -11.86
C TYR A 154 10.33 1.83 -11.38
N ILE A 155 10.24 1.53 -10.09
CA ILE A 155 9.03 1.09 -9.40
C ILE A 155 8.79 2.03 -8.23
N ASN A 156 7.55 2.48 -8.07
CA ASN A 156 7.13 3.26 -6.91
C ASN A 156 5.97 2.56 -6.20
N LEU A 157 6.08 2.33 -4.89
CA LEU A 157 5.00 1.88 -4.04
C LEU A 157 4.44 3.09 -3.27
N HIS A 158 3.17 3.38 -3.47
CA HIS A 158 2.53 4.57 -2.94
C HIS A 158 1.03 4.37 -2.71
N GLU A 159 0.46 5.12 -1.78
CA GLU A 159 -0.98 5.27 -1.59
C GLU A 159 -1.50 6.38 -2.49
N ALA A 160 -2.37 6.05 -3.44
CA ALA A 160 -2.90 7.03 -4.38
C ALA A 160 -3.99 7.94 -3.78
N ALA A 161 -4.73 7.46 -2.77
CA ALA A 161 -5.81 8.21 -2.15
C ALA A 161 -6.00 7.78 -0.68
N LEU A 162 -5.50 8.57 0.23
CA LEU A 162 -5.65 8.36 1.67
C LEU A 162 -6.90 9.11 2.15
N VAL A 163 -8.05 8.42 2.18
CA VAL A 163 -9.35 8.97 2.59
C VAL A 163 -9.99 8.03 3.61
N ASP A 164 -10.23 8.53 4.81
CA ASP A 164 -10.80 7.77 5.94
C ASP A 164 -10.08 6.43 6.21
N TYR A 165 -8.76 6.42 6.05
CA TYR A 165 -7.94 5.23 6.23
C TYR A 165 -6.60 5.59 6.86
N SER A 166 -5.96 4.62 7.50
CA SER A 166 -4.66 4.81 8.12
C SER A 166 -3.54 4.88 7.08
N CYS A 167 -2.55 5.73 7.32
CA CYS A 167 -1.37 5.85 6.48
C CYS A 167 -0.59 4.52 6.43
N MET A 168 -0.22 4.09 5.24
CA MET A 168 0.55 2.87 5.02
C MET A 168 2.05 3.14 5.09
N HIS A 169 2.72 2.38 5.94
CA HIS A 169 4.14 2.11 5.89
C HIS A 169 4.37 0.71 5.32
N LEU A 170 5.61 0.37 5.07
CA LEU A 170 6.01 -0.93 4.53
C LEU A 170 7.02 -1.58 5.46
N ASN A 171 6.78 -2.83 5.83
CA ASN A 171 7.73 -3.64 6.59
C ASN A 171 8.35 -4.69 5.67
N LEU A 172 9.68 -4.70 5.55
CA LEU A 172 10.38 -5.59 4.64
C LEU A 172 10.76 -6.91 5.34
N ASP A 173 10.29 -8.02 4.81
CA ASP A 173 10.97 -9.31 4.96
C ASP A 173 12.22 -9.30 4.06
N ASP A 174 13.35 -8.97 4.65
CA ASP A 174 14.63 -8.80 3.94
C ASP A 174 15.25 -10.11 3.45
N LYS A 175 14.71 -11.26 3.86
CA LYS A 175 15.14 -12.58 3.39
C LYS A 175 14.42 -12.99 2.10
N ASN A 176 13.13 -12.70 2.04
CA ASN A 176 12.28 -13.06 0.91
C ASN A 176 12.02 -11.88 -0.05
N LEU A 177 12.47 -10.67 0.30
CA LEU A 177 12.26 -9.43 -0.43
C LEU A 177 10.77 -9.12 -0.65
N ILE A 178 9.99 -9.26 0.42
CA ILE A 178 8.55 -9.01 0.43
C ILE A 178 8.28 -7.83 1.36
N PHE A 179 7.69 -6.77 0.83
CA PHE A 179 7.10 -5.72 1.66
C PHE A 179 5.70 -6.12 2.07
N GLU A 180 5.37 -5.90 3.33
CA GLU A 180 4.02 -6.02 3.87
C GLU A 180 3.54 -4.65 4.34
N SER A 181 2.29 -4.31 4.04
CA SER A 181 1.69 -3.07 4.54
C SER A 181 1.68 -3.04 6.06
N TRP A 182 2.00 -1.89 6.62
CA TRP A 182 2.04 -1.65 8.05
C TRP A 182 1.33 -0.32 8.33
N LEU A 183 0.14 -0.40 8.86
CA LEU A 183 -0.69 0.77 9.09
C LEU A 183 -0.25 1.55 10.32
N THR A 184 -0.27 2.87 10.23
CA THR A 184 -0.09 3.74 11.40
C THR A 184 -1.23 3.47 12.39
N PRO A 185 -0.94 3.20 13.68
CA PRO A 185 -1.98 2.97 14.67
C PRO A 185 -2.79 4.25 14.93
N ASP A 186 -4.07 4.09 15.29
CA ASP A 186 -4.90 5.20 15.75
C ASP A 186 -4.27 5.83 17.00
N ALA A 187 -4.11 7.14 16.99
CA ALA A 187 -3.52 7.90 18.10
C ALA A 187 -4.35 7.82 19.40
N VAL A 188 -5.61 7.49 19.31
CA VAL A 188 -6.53 7.36 20.46
C VAL A 188 -6.59 5.94 21.00
N GLY A 189 -6.06 4.94 20.26
CA GLY A 189 -5.90 3.56 20.71
C GLY A 189 -7.21 2.80 20.92
N ASN A 190 -8.11 2.82 19.95
CA ASN A 190 -9.35 2.04 19.99
C ASN A 190 -9.15 0.57 19.62
#